data_1d09603c4e2506746422ea33c071d0cb
#
_entry.id   1d09603c4e2506746422ea33c071d0cb
#
_cell.length_a   1.000
_cell.length_b   1.000
_cell.length_c   1.000
_cell.angle_alpha   90.00
_cell.angle_beta   90.00
_cell.angle_gamma   90.00
#
_symmetry.space_group_name_H-M   'P 1'
#
loop_
_entity.id
_entity.type
_entity.pdbx_description
1 polymer ?
#
loop_
_entity_poly.entity_id
_entity_poly.type
_entity_poly.pdbx_seq_one_letter_code
_entity_poly.pdbx_strand_id
1 'polypeptide(L)'
;MPTNAPTVADLDEKGLLARIFPRLGTANVLLGPGDDAAVISSPDGRTAISIDTLVQDADFRLTWPSGYRTSGFDVGWKCAAQNLSDINAMGAVATSLVVSLTLPGTTPVAWVEDLADGLAGAISALQAVGCSVVGGDLGRGREIVVTAAVTGDLQGRAPVLRSGARPGDILAVAGELGLAAGGLAALESNTAYTDMDEALRALVTAQCRPRPPLRQGPRAAAAGATAMLDISDGLVRDAGRIARASDVGIDLDPAVLAPRAARLHKEAAKVGADPLNWVLGGGEDHGLLATFPADAVLPEGFQRLGTVHDGGGVTYGGEAPRTAGWDHFAG
;
A
#
# COMPACT_ATOMS: atom_id res chain seq x y z
N MET A 1 29.51 -9.74 27.50
CA MET A 1 28.44 -10.73 27.32
C MET A 1 27.30 -9.94 26.65
N PRO A 2 26.83 -10.30 25.47
CA PRO A 2 25.62 -9.64 24.94
C PRO A 2 24.49 -10.01 25.89
N THR A 3 23.86 -9.02 26.48
CA THR A 3 22.60 -9.18 27.23
C THR A 3 21.58 -9.77 26.25
N ASN A 4 21.11 -10.99 26.55
CA ASN A 4 20.10 -11.64 25.73
C ASN A 4 18.86 -10.72 25.71
N ALA A 5 18.62 -10.04 24.59
CA ALA A 5 17.42 -9.21 24.46
C ALA A 5 16.19 -10.11 24.61
N PRO A 6 15.14 -9.66 25.30
CA PRO A 6 13.95 -10.47 25.52
C PRO A 6 13.24 -10.79 24.20
N THR A 7 12.75 -12.02 24.10
CA THR A 7 11.91 -12.53 23.00
C THR A 7 10.46 -12.58 23.44
N VAL A 8 9.55 -12.80 22.49
CA VAL A 8 8.11 -12.99 22.79
C VAL A 8 7.87 -14.16 23.73
N ALA A 9 8.72 -15.20 23.68
CA ALA A 9 8.61 -16.35 24.58
C ALA A 9 8.96 -16.02 26.05
N ASP A 10 9.66 -14.91 26.30
CA ASP A 10 10.04 -14.47 27.63
C ASP A 10 8.94 -13.61 28.32
N LEU A 11 7.85 -13.30 27.61
CA LEU A 11 6.73 -12.50 28.11
C LEU A 11 5.43 -13.32 28.03
N ASP A 12 4.51 -13.02 28.93
CA ASP A 12 3.11 -13.38 28.75
C ASP A 12 2.39 -12.37 27.81
N GLU A 13 1.21 -12.71 27.35
CA GLU A 13 0.38 -11.86 26.47
C GLU A 13 0.18 -10.47 27.07
N LYS A 14 -0.18 -10.39 28.35
CA LYS A 14 -0.40 -9.13 29.06
C LYS A 14 0.87 -8.25 29.08
N GLY A 15 2.03 -8.84 29.31
CA GLY A 15 3.32 -8.15 29.29
C GLY A 15 3.67 -7.60 27.90
N LEU A 16 3.35 -8.33 26.83
CA LEU A 16 3.58 -7.89 25.45
C LEU A 16 2.59 -6.76 25.09
N LEU A 17 1.31 -6.90 25.38
CA LEU A 17 0.27 -5.87 25.14
C LEU A 17 0.58 -4.56 25.89
N ALA A 18 1.10 -4.65 27.12
CA ALA A 18 1.51 -3.47 27.88
C ALA A 18 2.65 -2.67 27.22
N ARG A 19 3.43 -3.28 26.34
CA ARG A 19 4.49 -2.62 25.55
C ARG A 19 3.97 -2.05 24.23
N ILE A 20 2.92 -2.65 23.65
CA ILE A 20 2.32 -2.26 22.37
C ILE A 20 1.37 -1.07 22.56
N PHE A 21 0.41 -1.15 23.47
CA PHE A 21 -0.68 -0.18 23.62
C PHE A 21 -0.22 1.28 23.77
N PRO A 22 0.84 1.62 24.52
CA PRO A 22 1.30 3.01 24.62
C PRO A 22 1.80 3.62 23.29
N ARG A 23 2.09 2.77 22.27
CA ARG A 23 2.57 3.20 20.95
C ARG A 23 1.44 3.49 19.97
N LEU A 24 0.21 3.07 20.28
CA LEU A 24 -0.95 3.22 19.41
C LEU A 24 -1.69 4.53 19.70
N GLY A 25 -2.24 5.14 18.65
CA GLY A 25 -3.03 6.36 18.78
C GLY A 25 -4.46 6.09 19.32
N THR A 26 -5.19 7.18 19.64
CA THR A 26 -6.55 7.11 20.20
C THR A 26 -7.56 7.97 19.45
N ALA A 27 -7.27 8.41 18.22
CA ALA A 27 -8.18 9.23 17.43
C ALA A 27 -9.46 8.46 17.08
N ASN A 28 -10.63 9.13 17.17
CA ASN A 28 -11.98 8.57 16.90
C ASN A 28 -12.39 7.37 17.76
N VAL A 29 -11.65 7.05 18.80
CA VAL A 29 -11.91 5.92 19.68
C VAL A 29 -12.82 6.36 20.83
N LEU A 30 -13.99 5.73 20.94
CA LEU A 30 -14.92 5.91 22.06
C LEU A 30 -14.60 4.92 23.20
N LEU A 31 -14.20 3.70 22.83
CA LEU A 31 -13.68 2.67 23.73
C LEU A 31 -12.50 1.98 23.01
N GLY A 32 -11.32 2.04 23.59
CA GLY A 32 -10.08 1.48 23.03
C GLY A 32 -9.77 0.08 23.50
N PRO A 33 -8.51 -0.37 23.31
CA PRO A 33 -8.05 -1.70 23.74
C PRO A 33 -8.20 -1.91 25.24
N GLY A 34 -8.56 -3.13 25.66
CA GLY A 34 -8.68 -3.53 27.07
C GLY A 34 -10.04 -4.10 27.43
N ASP A 35 -11.03 -4.03 26.56
CA ASP A 35 -12.31 -4.71 26.65
C ASP A 35 -12.46 -5.71 25.49
N ASP A 36 -13.57 -6.46 25.43
CA ASP A 36 -13.81 -7.50 24.40
C ASP A 36 -13.85 -6.93 22.97
N ALA A 37 -14.17 -5.64 22.80
CA ALA A 37 -14.18 -4.95 21.52
C ALA A 37 -13.91 -3.46 21.67
N ALA A 38 -13.37 -2.85 20.61
CA ALA A 38 -13.27 -1.39 20.49
C ALA A 38 -14.60 -0.79 19.99
N VAL A 39 -14.89 0.45 20.39
CA VAL A 39 -16.02 1.24 19.87
C VAL A 39 -15.47 2.47 19.18
N ILE A 40 -15.84 2.67 17.91
CA ILE A 40 -15.42 3.80 17.07
C ILE A 40 -16.63 4.60 16.59
N SER A 41 -16.41 5.86 16.26
CA SER A 41 -17.44 6.72 15.67
C SER A 41 -17.69 6.38 14.20
N SER A 42 -18.97 6.30 13.79
CA SER A 42 -19.41 6.16 12.39
C SER A 42 -20.44 7.26 12.07
N PRO A 43 -19.98 8.48 11.74
CA PRO A 43 -20.82 9.68 11.73
C PRO A 43 -21.99 9.66 10.74
N ASP A 44 -21.82 9.01 9.55
CA ASP A 44 -22.87 8.95 8.51
C ASP A 44 -23.66 7.63 8.50
N GLY A 45 -23.41 6.77 9.49
CA GLY A 45 -24.08 5.46 9.63
C GLY A 45 -23.59 4.40 8.62
N ARG A 46 -22.56 4.71 7.81
CA ARG A 46 -21.92 3.79 6.87
C ARG A 46 -20.44 3.68 7.19
N THR A 47 -19.86 2.53 6.95
CA THR A 47 -18.43 2.27 7.16
C THR A 47 -17.88 1.54 5.95
N ALA A 48 -16.86 2.12 5.29
CA ALA A 48 -16.01 1.37 4.37
C ALA A 48 -15.12 0.44 5.20
N ILE A 49 -14.91 -0.78 4.74
CA ILE A 49 -14.07 -1.77 5.44
C ILE A 49 -13.25 -2.54 4.43
N SER A 50 -11.97 -2.76 4.74
CA SER A 50 -11.06 -3.65 4.00
C SER A 50 -10.20 -4.46 4.98
N ILE A 51 -9.49 -5.45 4.46
CA ILE A 51 -8.57 -6.30 5.21
C ILE A 51 -7.46 -6.77 4.29
N ASP A 52 -6.22 -6.65 4.77
CA ASP A 52 -5.02 -7.15 4.11
C ASP A 52 -4.12 -7.91 5.07
N THR A 53 -3.37 -8.85 4.51
CA THR A 53 -2.44 -9.71 5.25
C THR A 53 -1.04 -9.60 4.65
N LEU A 54 -0.02 -9.55 5.51
CA LEU A 54 1.38 -9.73 5.18
C LEU A 54 1.89 -11.03 5.79
N VAL A 55 2.42 -11.91 4.96
CA VAL A 55 2.98 -13.21 5.36
C VAL A 55 4.49 -13.18 5.15
N GLN A 56 5.24 -13.61 6.16
CA GLN A 56 6.69 -13.78 6.05
C GLN A 56 7.03 -14.72 4.90
N ASP A 57 8.09 -14.39 4.18
CA ASP A 57 8.65 -15.09 3.01
C ASP A 57 7.73 -15.10 1.75
N ALA A 58 6.52 -14.52 1.85
CA ALA A 58 5.64 -14.20 0.73
C ALA A 58 5.63 -12.69 0.42
N ASP A 59 5.21 -11.87 1.37
CA ASP A 59 5.04 -10.42 1.19
C ASP A 59 6.23 -9.61 1.73
N PHE A 60 7.02 -10.19 2.63
CA PHE A 60 8.27 -9.64 3.13
C PHE A 60 9.21 -10.75 3.60
N ARG A 61 10.52 -10.50 3.57
CA ARG A 61 11.53 -11.39 4.15
C ARG A 61 12.25 -10.71 5.30
N LEU A 62 12.56 -11.47 6.37
CA LEU A 62 13.35 -10.95 7.48
C LEU A 62 14.79 -10.64 7.08
N THR A 63 15.31 -11.37 6.08
CA THR A 63 16.65 -11.14 5.52
C THR A 63 16.60 -11.37 4.02
N TRP A 64 17.05 -10.38 3.27
CA TRP A 64 17.07 -10.38 1.80
C TRP A 64 18.44 -10.81 1.26
N PRO A 65 18.53 -11.26 0.00
CA PRO A 65 19.80 -11.58 -0.66
C PRO A 65 20.83 -10.45 -0.58
N SER A 66 20.42 -9.19 -0.68
CA SER A 66 21.26 -8.01 -0.49
C SER A 66 21.83 -7.83 0.94
N GLY A 67 21.44 -8.69 1.88
CA GLY A 67 21.79 -8.54 3.30
C GLY A 67 20.95 -7.51 4.06
N TYR A 68 19.97 -6.86 3.41
CA TYR A 68 19.00 -6.01 4.11
C TYR A 68 18.19 -6.83 5.11
N ARG A 69 17.95 -6.27 6.28
CA ARG A 69 17.16 -6.90 7.35
C ARG A 69 15.89 -6.08 7.56
N THR A 70 14.74 -6.66 7.24
CA THR A 70 13.44 -6.02 7.44
C THR A 70 13.16 -5.90 8.95
N SER A 71 12.98 -4.67 9.40
CA SER A 71 12.61 -4.38 10.79
C SER A 71 11.12 -4.57 11.04
N GLY A 72 10.72 -4.65 12.31
CA GLY A 72 9.31 -4.57 12.69
C GLY A 72 8.67 -3.27 12.18
N PHE A 73 9.42 -2.16 12.23
CA PHE A 73 8.96 -0.86 11.73
C PHE A 73 8.59 -0.89 10.23
N ASP A 74 9.39 -1.56 9.39
CA ASP A 74 9.10 -1.70 7.97
C ASP A 74 7.78 -2.46 7.74
N VAL A 75 7.61 -3.60 8.45
CA VAL A 75 6.41 -4.44 8.32
C VAL A 75 5.16 -3.72 8.85
N GLY A 76 5.27 -3.05 10.00
CA GLY A 76 4.17 -2.26 10.56
C GLY A 76 3.78 -1.09 9.64
N TRP A 77 4.76 -0.39 9.06
CA TRP A 77 4.50 0.68 8.09
C TRP A 77 3.79 0.14 6.85
N LYS A 78 4.32 -0.92 6.23
CA LYS A 78 3.75 -1.53 5.02
C LYS A 78 2.31 -2.00 5.27
N CYS A 79 2.08 -2.70 6.39
CA CYS A 79 0.75 -3.15 6.80
C CYS A 79 -0.26 -1.99 6.93
N ALA A 80 0.12 -0.89 7.58
CA ALA A 80 -0.75 0.28 7.68
C ALA A 80 -0.97 0.93 6.31
N ALA A 81 0.09 1.14 5.53
CA ALA A 81 0.04 1.86 4.26
C ALA A 81 -0.91 1.19 3.25
N GLN A 82 -0.81 -0.13 3.05
CA GLN A 82 -1.67 -0.86 2.11
C GLN A 82 -3.15 -0.81 2.53
N ASN A 83 -3.45 -1.05 3.80
CA ASN A 83 -4.83 -0.98 4.31
C ASN A 83 -5.43 0.44 4.19
N LEU A 84 -4.64 1.47 4.53
CA LEU A 84 -5.06 2.87 4.36
C LEU A 84 -5.30 3.23 2.88
N SER A 85 -4.53 2.62 1.97
CA SER A 85 -4.67 2.80 0.52
C SER A 85 -6.02 2.33 0.01
N ASP A 86 -6.51 1.18 0.47
CA ASP A 86 -7.83 0.65 0.10
C ASP A 86 -8.97 1.62 0.45
N ILE A 87 -8.93 2.15 1.66
CA ILE A 87 -9.93 3.12 2.11
C ILE A 87 -9.88 4.39 1.27
N ASN A 88 -8.66 4.88 0.98
CA ASN A 88 -8.44 6.01 0.09
C ASN A 88 -8.99 5.74 -1.32
N ALA A 89 -8.82 4.53 -1.85
CA ALA A 89 -9.32 4.12 -3.17
C ALA A 89 -10.87 4.14 -3.28
N MET A 90 -11.57 4.09 -2.14
CA MET A 90 -13.03 4.26 -2.08
C MET A 90 -13.49 5.72 -1.96
N GLY A 91 -12.56 6.68 -1.90
CA GLY A 91 -12.87 8.10 -1.61
C GLY A 91 -13.22 8.37 -0.15
N ALA A 92 -12.90 7.42 0.74
CA ALA A 92 -13.12 7.50 2.17
C ALA A 92 -11.87 7.96 2.94
N VAL A 93 -12.07 8.34 4.20
CA VAL A 93 -11.01 8.68 5.16
C VAL A 93 -10.92 7.58 6.20
N ALA A 94 -9.76 6.99 6.38
CA ALA A 94 -9.55 5.92 7.35
C ALA A 94 -9.83 6.40 8.78
N THR A 95 -10.46 5.54 9.59
CA THR A 95 -10.88 5.85 10.96
C THR A 95 -10.26 4.95 12.01
N SER A 96 -10.07 3.66 11.70
CA SER A 96 -9.43 2.73 12.64
C SER A 96 -8.80 1.53 11.94
N LEU A 97 -7.80 0.93 12.61
CA LEU A 97 -7.26 -0.39 12.27
C LEU A 97 -7.39 -1.33 13.47
N VAL A 98 -7.65 -2.60 13.17
CA VAL A 98 -7.56 -3.72 14.11
C VAL A 98 -6.53 -4.69 13.54
N VAL A 99 -5.53 -5.11 14.34
CA VAL A 99 -4.39 -5.89 13.85
C VAL A 99 -4.32 -7.25 14.53
N SER A 100 -4.41 -8.32 13.75
CA SER A 100 -4.09 -9.68 14.21
C SER A 100 -2.62 -9.98 13.89
N LEU A 101 -1.87 -10.40 14.89
CA LEU A 101 -0.44 -10.64 14.82
C LEU A 101 -0.12 -12.06 15.27
N THR A 102 0.32 -12.90 14.33
CA THR A 102 0.82 -14.25 14.63
C THR A 102 2.35 -14.23 14.64
N LEU A 103 2.96 -14.77 15.70
CA LEU A 103 4.40 -14.67 15.95
C LEU A 103 5.03 -16.01 16.37
N PRO A 104 6.23 -16.35 15.86
CA PRO A 104 7.11 -17.34 16.50
C PRO A 104 7.51 -16.86 17.89
N GLY A 105 7.57 -17.79 18.87
CA GLY A 105 8.01 -17.45 20.22
C GLY A 105 9.45 -16.93 20.32
N THR A 106 10.26 -17.14 19.28
CA THR A 106 11.65 -16.64 19.17
C THR A 106 11.76 -15.22 18.66
N THR A 107 10.63 -14.59 18.26
CA THR A 107 10.62 -13.21 17.77
C THR A 107 11.08 -12.25 18.88
N PRO A 108 12.07 -11.38 18.63
CA PRO A 108 12.50 -10.40 19.62
C PRO A 108 11.36 -9.44 19.99
N VAL A 109 11.21 -9.15 21.28
CA VAL A 109 10.20 -8.18 21.74
C VAL A 109 10.40 -6.81 21.09
N ALA A 110 11.67 -6.37 20.94
CA ALA A 110 11.99 -5.12 20.27
C ALA A 110 11.47 -5.06 18.82
N TRP A 111 11.45 -6.18 18.09
CA TRP A 111 10.88 -6.24 16.74
C TRP A 111 9.37 -5.99 16.75
N VAL A 112 8.66 -6.50 17.76
CA VAL A 112 7.21 -6.27 17.93
C VAL A 112 6.92 -4.83 18.34
N GLU A 113 7.76 -4.26 19.18
CA GLU A 113 7.69 -2.83 19.55
C GLU A 113 7.90 -1.95 18.32
N ASP A 114 8.91 -2.25 17.50
CA ASP A 114 9.18 -1.56 16.23
C ASP A 114 7.99 -1.70 15.26
N LEU A 115 7.29 -2.85 15.21
CA LEU A 115 6.10 -3.03 14.37
C LEU A 115 4.98 -2.08 14.81
N ALA A 116 4.74 -1.96 16.10
CA ALA A 116 3.74 -1.01 16.63
C ALA A 116 4.14 0.45 16.31
N ASP A 117 5.41 0.80 16.44
CA ASP A 117 5.96 2.11 16.07
C ASP A 117 5.84 2.35 14.55
N GLY A 118 6.01 1.33 13.72
CA GLY A 118 5.83 1.38 12.27
C GLY A 118 4.39 1.66 11.86
N LEU A 119 3.41 0.98 12.49
CA LEU A 119 1.97 1.26 12.31
C LEU A 119 1.64 2.71 12.63
N ALA A 120 2.02 3.17 13.82
CA ALA A 120 1.78 4.54 14.27
C ALA A 120 2.52 5.58 13.39
N GLY A 121 3.77 5.27 13.01
CA GLY A 121 4.60 6.10 12.15
C GLY A 121 3.99 6.29 10.75
N ALA A 122 3.46 5.22 10.15
CA ALA A 122 2.76 5.29 8.86
C ALA A 122 1.49 6.15 8.96
N ILE A 123 0.62 5.90 9.95
CA ILE A 123 -0.60 6.68 10.18
C ILE A 123 -0.27 8.19 10.28
N SER A 124 0.75 8.54 11.05
CA SER A 124 1.18 9.93 11.23
C SER A 124 1.77 10.53 9.94
N ALA A 125 2.77 9.87 9.34
CA ALA A 125 3.51 10.40 8.20
C ALA A 125 2.70 10.44 6.90
N LEU A 126 1.74 9.54 6.73
CA LEU A 126 0.79 9.51 5.62
C LEU A 126 -0.41 10.44 5.85
N GLN A 127 -0.44 11.13 7.00
CA GLN A 127 -1.48 12.08 7.36
C GLN A 127 -2.90 11.46 7.39
N ALA A 128 -3.01 10.22 7.86
CA ALA A 128 -4.28 9.57 8.14
C ALA A 128 -4.90 10.14 9.43
N VAL A 129 -5.21 11.45 9.38
CA VAL A 129 -5.72 12.21 10.54
C VAL A 129 -7.03 11.62 11.02
N GLY A 130 -7.08 11.23 12.27
CA GLY A 130 -8.27 10.62 12.86
C GLY A 130 -8.26 9.10 12.84
N CYS A 131 -7.24 8.45 12.22
CA CYS A 131 -7.06 7.01 12.25
C CYS A 131 -6.18 6.57 13.43
N SER A 132 -6.51 5.43 14.02
CA SER A 132 -5.72 4.79 15.07
C SER A 132 -5.81 3.27 14.98
N VAL A 133 -4.80 2.57 15.51
CA VAL A 133 -4.93 1.15 15.82
C VAL A 133 -5.70 1.03 17.14
N VAL A 134 -6.89 0.42 17.09
CA VAL A 134 -7.84 0.44 18.21
C VAL A 134 -7.95 -0.90 18.93
N GLY A 135 -7.29 -1.94 18.44
CA GLY A 135 -7.31 -3.28 19.03
C GLY A 135 -6.63 -4.29 18.11
N GLY A 136 -6.74 -5.55 18.49
CA GLY A 136 -6.17 -6.64 17.74
C GLY A 136 -6.15 -7.95 18.51
N ASP A 137 -5.42 -8.92 17.97
CA ASP A 137 -5.23 -10.25 18.54
C ASP A 137 -3.77 -10.66 18.45
N LEU A 138 -3.30 -11.43 19.42
CA LEU A 138 -1.97 -12.01 19.45
C LEU A 138 -2.04 -13.52 19.40
N GLY A 139 -1.46 -14.11 18.37
CA GLY A 139 -1.39 -15.55 18.17
C GLY A 139 0.05 -16.08 18.12
N ARG A 140 0.21 -17.36 18.41
CA ARG A 140 1.48 -18.05 18.24
C ARG A 140 1.49 -18.87 16.95
N GLY A 141 2.54 -18.72 16.13
CA GLY A 141 2.71 -19.44 14.88
C GLY A 141 4.14 -19.85 14.60
N ARG A 142 4.39 -20.38 13.41
CA ARG A 142 5.72 -20.75 12.92
C ARG A 142 6.39 -19.61 12.15
N GLU A 143 5.60 -18.75 11.57
CA GLU A 143 5.98 -17.62 10.73
C GLU A 143 5.29 -16.34 11.25
N ILE A 144 5.83 -15.19 10.90
CA ILE A 144 5.19 -13.92 11.20
C ILE A 144 4.09 -13.70 10.17
N VAL A 145 2.85 -13.50 10.68
CA VAL A 145 1.71 -13.09 9.86
C VAL A 145 1.09 -11.85 10.51
N VAL A 146 0.93 -10.80 9.72
CA VAL A 146 0.32 -9.54 10.16
C VAL A 146 -0.90 -9.28 9.30
N THR A 147 -2.09 -9.36 9.90
CA THR A 147 -3.35 -9.04 9.24
C THR A 147 -3.93 -7.78 9.87
N ALA A 148 -4.29 -6.79 9.06
CA ALA A 148 -5.02 -5.64 9.55
C ALA A 148 -6.36 -5.50 8.86
N ALA A 149 -7.42 -5.27 9.64
CA ALA A 149 -8.68 -4.78 9.13
C ALA A 149 -8.78 -3.28 9.38
N VAL A 150 -9.23 -2.54 8.37
CA VAL A 150 -9.31 -1.08 8.37
C VAL A 150 -10.76 -0.65 8.15
N THR A 151 -11.16 0.42 8.82
CA THR A 151 -12.46 1.08 8.60
C THR A 151 -12.26 2.50 8.10
N GLY A 152 -13.25 3.02 7.38
CA GLY A 152 -13.23 4.37 6.85
C GLY A 152 -14.61 5.03 6.78
N ASP A 153 -14.59 6.35 6.87
CA ASP A 153 -15.76 7.23 6.78
C ASP A 153 -15.81 7.88 5.39
N LEU A 154 -16.93 7.74 4.71
CA LEU A 154 -17.20 8.40 3.42
C LEU A 154 -17.54 9.88 3.57
N GLN A 155 -17.74 10.37 4.79
CA GLN A 155 -18.07 11.77 5.10
C GLN A 155 -19.29 12.28 4.30
N GLY A 156 -20.33 11.45 4.20
CA GLY A 156 -21.56 11.75 3.47
C GLY A 156 -21.46 11.58 1.94
N ARG A 157 -20.27 11.33 1.38
CA ARG A 157 -20.10 11.12 -0.08
C ARG A 157 -20.55 9.71 -0.51
N ALA A 158 -20.85 9.53 -1.80
CA ALA A 158 -20.95 8.21 -2.40
C ALA A 158 -19.54 7.59 -2.51
N PRO A 159 -19.37 6.27 -2.34
CA PRO A 159 -18.11 5.61 -2.64
C PRO A 159 -17.82 5.70 -4.14
N VAL A 160 -16.58 5.90 -4.52
CA VAL A 160 -16.15 5.75 -5.90
C VAL A 160 -15.72 4.29 -6.10
N LEU A 161 -16.29 3.65 -7.12
CA LEU A 161 -16.10 2.23 -7.36
C LEU A 161 -15.06 2.00 -8.47
N ARG A 162 -14.65 0.76 -8.69
CA ARG A 162 -13.88 0.35 -9.86
C ARG A 162 -14.71 0.41 -11.14
N SER A 163 -16.04 0.32 -11.03
CA SER A 163 -17.01 0.46 -12.11
C SER A 163 -17.50 1.90 -12.21
N GLY A 164 -17.60 2.42 -13.44
CA GLY A 164 -18.12 3.77 -13.68
C GLY A 164 -17.28 4.59 -14.65
N ALA A 165 -16.11 4.10 -15.05
CA ALA A 165 -15.33 4.68 -16.15
C ALA A 165 -16.13 4.63 -17.46
N ARG A 166 -15.99 5.65 -18.30
CA ARG A 166 -16.74 5.81 -19.54
C ARG A 166 -15.81 6.12 -20.70
N PRO A 167 -16.13 5.67 -21.92
CA PRO A 167 -15.39 6.10 -23.09
C PRO A 167 -15.29 7.62 -23.16
N GLY A 168 -14.08 8.12 -23.43
CA GLY A 168 -13.74 9.53 -23.39
C GLY A 168 -13.17 10.03 -22.06
N ASP A 169 -13.28 9.29 -20.97
CA ASP A 169 -12.67 9.66 -19.69
C ASP A 169 -11.14 9.72 -19.80
N ILE A 170 -10.55 10.57 -18.96
CA ILE A 170 -9.11 10.63 -18.71
C ILE A 170 -8.76 9.62 -17.65
N LEU A 171 -7.76 8.76 -17.90
CA LEU A 171 -7.10 7.99 -16.84
C LEU A 171 -5.99 8.84 -16.21
N ALA A 172 -5.97 8.92 -14.90
CA ALA A 172 -4.97 9.69 -14.15
C ALA A 172 -4.49 8.94 -12.90
N VAL A 173 -3.30 9.26 -12.43
CA VAL A 173 -2.69 8.72 -11.20
C VAL A 173 -2.24 9.83 -10.27
N ALA A 174 -2.43 9.63 -8.98
CA ALA A 174 -1.73 10.35 -7.93
C ALA A 174 -0.74 9.39 -7.24
N GLY A 175 0.47 9.85 -6.96
CA GLY A 175 1.55 9.04 -6.42
C GLY A 175 2.58 8.60 -7.46
N GLU A 176 3.52 7.77 -7.01
CA GLU A 176 4.64 7.28 -7.81
C GLU A 176 4.33 5.91 -8.43
N LEU A 177 5.13 5.53 -9.43
CA LEU A 177 5.03 4.26 -10.16
C LEU A 177 6.43 3.65 -10.32
N GLY A 178 6.55 2.37 -10.00
CA GLY A 178 7.75 1.56 -10.23
C GLY A 178 8.83 1.69 -9.14
N LEU A 179 8.62 2.51 -8.10
CA LEU A 179 9.59 2.66 -7.02
C LEU A 179 9.67 1.41 -6.17
N ALA A 180 8.53 0.83 -5.79
CA ALA A 180 8.47 -0.38 -4.99
C ALA A 180 9.07 -1.57 -5.76
N ALA A 181 8.74 -1.75 -7.04
CA ALA A 181 9.33 -2.80 -7.88
C ALA A 181 10.85 -2.64 -8.03
N GLY A 182 11.35 -1.39 -8.18
CA GLY A 182 12.77 -1.10 -8.17
C GLY A 182 13.44 -1.46 -6.84
N GLY A 183 12.75 -1.20 -5.73
CA GLY A 183 13.19 -1.57 -4.38
C GLY A 183 13.25 -3.09 -4.19
N LEU A 184 12.26 -3.82 -4.67
CA LEU A 184 12.25 -5.28 -4.64
C LEU A 184 13.42 -5.84 -5.46
N ALA A 185 13.65 -5.33 -6.67
CA ALA A 185 14.78 -5.73 -7.50
C ALA A 185 16.13 -5.46 -6.80
N ALA A 186 16.27 -4.35 -6.09
CA ALA A 186 17.48 -4.05 -5.32
C ALA A 186 17.64 -5.00 -4.12
N LEU A 187 16.56 -5.31 -3.40
CA LEU A 187 16.55 -6.26 -2.27
C LEU A 187 16.96 -7.68 -2.71
N GLU A 188 16.47 -8.13 -3.87
CA GLU A 188 16.78 -9.44 -4.48
C GLU A 188 18.14 -9.49 -5.16
N SER A 189 18.80 -8.35 -5.37
CA SER A 189 20.09 -8.30 -6.05
C SER A 189 21.21 -8.87 -5.17
N ASN A 190 22.33 -9.25 -5.82
CA ASN A 190 23.56 -9.65 -5.11
C ASN A 190 24.38 -8.45 -4.62
N THR A 191 23.95 -7.21 -4.89
CA THR A 191 24.62 -6.01 -4.38
C THR A 191 24.35 -5.86 -2.91
N ALA A 192 25.39 -5.87 -2.07
CA ALA A 192 25.18 -5.72 -0.63
C ALA A 192 24.50 -4.37 -0.34
N TYR A 193 23.53 -4.37 0.57
CA TYR A 193 22.79 -3.15 0.94
C TYR A 193 23.72 -2.02 1.41
N THR A 194 24.82 -2.39 2.10
CA THR A 194 25.85 -1.44 2.56
C THR A 194 26.56 -0.75 1.40
N ASP A 195 26.64 -1.39 0.24
CA ASP A 195 27.34 -0.90 -0.95
C ASP A 195 26.39 -0.19 -1.93
N MET A 196 25.08 -0.23 -1.69
CA MET A 196 24.11 0.51 -2.46
C MET A 196 24.27 2.01 -2.24
N ASP A 197 24.15 2.79 -3.31
CA ASP A 197 24.08 4.24 -3.20
C ASP A 197 22.72 4.72 -2.66
N GLU A 198 22.62 6.01 -2.43
CA GLU A 198 21.42 6.63 -1.87
C GLU A 198 20.15 6.37 -2.71
N ALA A 199 20.28 6.39 -4.04
CA ALA A 199 19.14 6.20 -4.95
C ALA A 199 18.59 4.78 -4.87
N LEU A 200 19.45 3.74 -4.85
CA LEU A 200 19.01 2.35 -4.64
C LEU A 200 18.40 2.14 -3.24
N ARG A 201 19.00 2.73 -2.21
CA ARG A 201 18.45 2.66 -0.84
C ARG A 201 17.08 3.35 -0.72
N ALA A 202 16.88 4.45 -1.47
CA ALA A 202 15.58 5.11 -1.54
C ALA A 202 14.50 4.20 -2.16
N LEU A 203 14.85 3.42 -3.20
CA LEU A 203 13.93 2.41 -3.77
C LEU A 203 13.63 1.29 -2.78
N VAL A 204 14.64 0.77 -2.05
CA VAL A 204 14.43 -0.21 -0.97
C VAL A 204 13.48 0.36 0.09
N THR A 205 13.65 1.63 0.45
CA THR A 205 12.75 2.31 1.40
C THR A 205 11.33 2.40 0.84
N ALA A 206 11.15 2.69 -0.46
CA ALA A 206 9.83 2.75 -1.09
C ALA A 206 9.12 1.39 -1.07
N GLN A 207 9.86 0.30 -1.29
CA GLN A 207 9.32 -1.07 -1.17
C GLN A 207 8.92 -1.44 0.25
N CYS A 208 9.75 -1.12 1.24
CA CYS A 208 9.49 -1.47 2.64
C CYS A 208 8.47 -0.53 3.29
N ARG A 209 8.40 0.71 2.82
CA ARG A 209 7.60 1.79 3.42
C ARG A 209 6.88 2.60 2.35
N PRO A 210 5.89 2.01 1.64
CA PRO A 210 5.14 2.70 0.60
C PRO A 210 4.41 3.93 1.16
N ARG A 211 4.15 4.90 0.29
CA ARG A 211 3.55 6.18 0.65
C ARG A 211 2.31 6.50 -0.19
N PRO A 212 1.20 5.79 0.03
CA PRO A 212 -0.07 6.08 -0.65
C PRO A 212 -0.50 7.53 -0.42
N PRO A 213 -1.06 8.19 -1.46
CA PRO A 213 -1.49 9.59 -1.39
C PRO A 213 -2.89 9.71 -0.75
N LEU A 214 -3.02 9.48 0.56
CA LEU A 214 -4.30 9.30 1.27
C LEU A 214 -5.27 10.49 1.19
N ARG A 215 -4.79 11.69 0.84
CA ARG A 215 -5.67 12.85 0.65
C ARG A 215 -6.33 12.86 -0.72
N GLN A 216 -5.85 12.06 -1.66
CA GLN A 216 -6.29 12.13 -3.06
C GLN A 216 -7.60 11.38 -3.32
N GLY A 217 -7.93 10.35 -2.58
CA GLY A 217 -9.20 9.64 -2.73
C GLY A 217 -10.42 10.54 -2.47
N PRO A 218 -10.53 11.17 -1.28
CA PRO A 218 -11.60 12.14 -1.00
C PRO A 218 -11.63 13.31 -1.97
N ARG A 219 -10.46 13.82 -2.43
CA ARG A 219 -10.37 14.91 -3.43
C ARG A 219 -10.84 14.46 -4.80
N ALA A 220 -10.45 13.26 -5.25
CA ALA A 220 -10.92 12.69 -6.51
C ALA A 220 -12.43 12.47 -6.50
N ALA A 221 -12.97 11.91 -5.40
CA ALA A 221 -14.40 11.74 -5.23
C ALA A 221 -15.15 13.09 -5.31
N ALA A 222 -14.65 14.13 -4.65
CA ALA A 222 -15.22 15.47 -4.69
C ALA A 222 -15.10 16.13 -6.08
N ALA A 223 -14.07 15.79 -6.85
CA ALA A 223 -13.86 16.28 -8.22
C ALA A 223 -14.62 15.47 -9.28
N GLY A 224 -15.43 14.49 -8.90
CA GLY A 224 -16.25 13.72 -9.81
C GLY A 224 -15.50 12.58 -10.52
N ALA A 225 -14.52 11.95 -9.85
CA ALA A 225 -13.91 10.73 -10.37
C ALA A 225 -14.98 9.68 -10.68
N THR A 226 -14.92 9.11 -11.88
CA THR A 226 -15.91 8.14 -12.38
C THR A 226 -15.60 6.72 -11.94
N ALA A 227 -14.31 6.36 -11.82
CA ALA A 227 -13.83 5.12 -11.19
C ALA A 227 -12.54 5.35 -10.44
N MET A 228 -12.25 4.53 -9.42
CA MET A 228 -11.00 4.56 -8.66
C MET A 228 -10.55 3.18 -8.21
N LEU A 229 -9.24 3.04 -8.04
CA LEU A 229 -8.56 1.87 -7.50
C LEU A 229 -7.15 2.28 -7.04
N ASP A 230 -6.61 1.68 -6.01
CA ASP A 230 -5.18 1.81 -5.72
C ASP A 230 -4.35 0.85 -6.60
N ILE A 231 -3.07 1.15 -6.76
CA ILE A 231 -2.15 0.33 -7.56
C ILE A 231 -1.36 -0.59 -6.62
N SER A 232 -1.89 -1.78 -6.41
CA SER A 232 -1.29 -2.83 -5.57
C SER A 232 -0.54 -3.89 -6.37
N ASP A 233 -1.04 -4.27 -7.55
CA ASP A 233 -0.50 -5.36 -8.37
C ASP A 233 0.17 -4.87 -9.68
N GLY A 234 0.23 -3.57 -9.86
CA GLY A 234 0.85 -2.93 -11.02
C GLY A 234 -0.14 -2.25 -11.95
N LEU A 235 0.31 -1.17 -12.57
CA LEU A 235 -0.54 -0.26 -13.35
C LEU A 235 -1.40 -0.99 -14.40
N VAL A 236 -0.79 -1.89 -15.18
CA VAL A 236 -1.51 -2.62 -16.25
C VAL A 236 -2.61 -3.51 -15.67
N ARG A 237 -2.31 -4.25 -14.58
CA ARG A 237 -3.27 -5.16 -13.95
C ARG A 237 -4.42 -4.39 -13.31
N ASP A 238 -4.11 -3.33 -12.61
CA ASP A 238 -5.08 -2.54 -11.86
C ASP A 238 -5.94 -1.67 -12.79
N ALA A 239 -5.37 -1.08 -13.85
CA ALA A 239 -6.15 -0.48 -14.93
C ALA A 239 -7.09 -1.51 -15.60
N GLY A 240 -6.61 -2.76 -15.78
CA GLY A 240 -7.41 -3.85 -16.28
C GLY A 240 -8.60 -4.23 -15.38
N ARG A 241 -8.49 -4.02 -14.06
CA ARG A 241 -9.62 -4.20 -13.13
C ARG A 241 -10.69 -3.13 -13.33
N ILE A 242 -10.29 -1.87 -13.52
CA ILE A 242 -11.22 -0.77 -13.87
C ILE A 242 -11.86 -1.05 -15.23
N ALA A 243 -11.07 -1.41 -16.24
CA ALA A 243 -11.55 -1.70 -17.58
C ALA A 243 -12.64 -2.78 -17.57
N ARG A 244 -12.37 -3.91 -16.89
CA ARG A 244 -13.36 -5.01 -16.77
C ARG A 244 -14.61 -4.61 -15.98
N ALA A 245 -14.42 -3.90 -14.86
CA ALA A 245 -15.55 -3.51 -14.01
C ALA A 245 -16.47 -2.47 -14.67
N SER A 246 -15.93 -1.71 -15.62
CA SER A 246 -16.65 -0.65 -16.35
C SER A 246 -17.04 -1.03 -17.77
N ASP A 247 -16.65 -2.23 -18.25
CA ASP A 247 -16.85 -2.69 -19.63
C ASP A 247 -16.30 -1.72 -20.69
N VAL A 248 -15.03 -1.30 -20.51
CA VAL A 248 -14.33 -0.33 -21.37
C VAL A 248 -12.90 -0.82 -21.68
N GLY A 249 -12.27 -0.17 -22.67
CA GLY A 249 -10.84 -0.26 -22.93
C GLY A 249 -10.09 0.90 -22.28
N ILE A 250 -8.83 0.69 -21.93
CA ILE A 250 -7.92 1.73 -21.41
C ILE A 250 -6.64 1.74 -22.24
N ASP A 251 -6.27 2.87 -22.81
CA ASP A 251 -4.99 3.05 -23.49
C ASP A 251 -4.05 3.92 -22.63
N LEU A 252 -2.91 3.33 -22.26
CA LEU A 252 -1.84 3.98 -21.52
C LEU A 252 -0.93 4.74 -22.48
N ASP A 253 -0.64 6.01 -22.17
CA ASP A 253 0.11 6.92 -23.04
C ASP A 253 1.65 6.73 -22.87
N PRO A 254 2.35 6.22 -23.91
CA PRO A 254 3.80 6.10 -23.88
C PRO A 254 4.52 7.44 -23.68
N ALA A 255 3.97 8.55 -24.18
CA ALA A 255 4.59 9.86 -24.03
C ALA A 255 4.64 10.35 -22.58
N VAL A 256 3.78 9.82 -21.73
CA VAL A 256 3.76 10.13 -20.28
C VAL A 256 4.54 9.11 -19.47
N LEU A 257 4.44 7.83 -19.81
CA LEU A 257 5.00 6.74 -18.99
C LEU A 257 6.49 6.48 -19.30
N ALA A 258 6.93 6.60 -20.55
CA ALA A 258 8.35 6.42 -20.88
C ALA A 258 9.27 7.43 -20.17
N PRO A 259 8.94 8.74 -20.03
CA PRO A 259 9.74 9.65 -19.22
C PRO A 259 9.80 9.30 -17.74
N ARG A 260 8.73 8.69 -17.17
CA ARG A 260 8.74 8.19 -15.78
C ARG A 260 9.74 7.04 -15.64
N ALA A 261 9.69 6.06 -16.55
CA ALA A 261 10.64 4.95 -16.59
C ALA A 261 12.08 5.45 -16.77
N ALA A 262 12.30 6.45 -17.62
CA ALA A 262 13.63 7.01 -17.87
C ALA A 262 14.31 7.58 -16.62
N ARG A 263 13.54 8.07 -15.64
CA ARG A 263 14.08 8.55 -14.35
C ARG A 263 14.71 7.43 -13.52
N LEU A 264 14.25 6.19 -13.69
CA LEU A 264 14.71 5.00 -12.97
C LEU A 264 15.80 4.22 -13.75
N HIS A 265 16.22 4.73 -14.91
CA HIS A 265 17.13 4.00 -15.81
C HIS A 265 18.48 3.67 -15.17
N LYS A 266 19.04 4.59 -14.38
CA LYS A 266 20.34 4.38 -13.73
C LYS A 266 20.28 3.28 -12.67
N GLU A 267 19.21 3.26 -11.88
CA GLU A 267 18.98 2.28 -10.84
C GLU A 267 18.66 0.92 -11.44
N ALA A 268 17.83 0.88 -12.48
CA ALA A 268 17.49 -0.34 -13.19
C ALA A 268 18.72 -0.99 -13.84
N ALA A 269 19.62 -0.20 -14.43
CA ALA A 269 20.87 -0.70 -15.01
C ALA A 269 21.77 -1.38 -13.96
N LYS A 270 21.81 -0.91 -12.71
CA LYS A 270 22.60 -1.50 -11.61
C LYS A 270 22.13 -2.89 -11.21
N VAL A 271 20.86 -3.18 -11.40
CA VAL A 271 20.25 -4.47 -11.05
C VAL A 271 19.84 -5.31 -12.27
N GLY A 272 20.21 -4.86 -13.47
CA GLY A 272 19.97 -5.58 -14.72
C GLY A 272 18.50 -5.66 -15.14
N ALA A 273 17.70 -4.64 -14.80
CA ALA A 273 16.25 -4.60 -15.03
C ALA A 273 15.84 -3.56 -16.09
N ASP A 274 14.61 -3.71 -16.60
CA ASP A 274 13.98 -2.70 -17.46
C ASP A 274 13.05 -1.81 -16.60
N PRO A 275 13.32 -0.50 -16.48
CA PRO A 275 12.52 0.39 -15.66
C PRO A 275 11.08 0.58 -16.18
N LEU A 276 10.84 0.34 -17.48
CA LEU A 276 9.47 0.37 -18.01
C LEU A 276 8.61 -0.75 -17.45
N ASN A 277 9.19 -1.94 -17.23
CA ASN A 277 8.49 -3.03 -16.58
C ASN A 277 8.15 -2.70 -15.10
N TRP A 278 8.99 -1.94 -14.40
CA TRP A 278 8.68 -1.46 -13.06
C TRP A 278 7.48 -0.52 -13.06
N VAL A 279 7.44 0.43 -14.00
CA VAL A 279 6.36 1.42 -14.11
C VAL A 279 5.03 0.80 -14.55
N LEU A 280 5.06 -0.16 -15.47
CA LEU A 280 3.86 -0.79 -16.02
C LEU A 280 3.34 -1.96 -15.18
N GLY A 281 4.23 -2.78 -14.65
CA GLY A 281 3.88 -4.03 -13.97
C GLY A 281 4.28 -4.09 -12.50
N GLY A 282 4.99 -3.09 -11.97
CA GLY A 282 5.39 -3.04 -10.57
C GLY A 282 4.19 -2.78 -9.66
N GLY A 283 4.03 -3.64 -8.66
CA GLY A 283 3.05 -3.47 -7.59
C GLY A 283 3.61 -2.76 -6.37
N GLU A 284 2.79 -2.63 -5.34
CA GLU A 284 3.10 -2.14 -3.99
C GLU A 284 3.51 -0.65 -3.87
N ASP A 285 3.39 0.14 -4.93
CA ASP A 285 3.55 1.60 -4.84
C ASP A 285 2.34 2.26 -4.16
N HIS A 286 1.17 1.64 -4.23
CA HIS A 286 -0.10 2.13 -3.68
C HIS A 286 -0.47 3.54 -4.15
N GLY A 287 -0.08 3.91 -5.38
CA GLY A 287 -0.58 5.10 -6.04
C GLY A 287 -2.10 4.98 -6.28
N LEU A 288 -2.81 6.09 -6.32
CA LEU A 288 -4.25 6.11 -6.60
C LEU A 288 -4.50 6.30 -8.09
N LEU A 289 -5.10 5.30 -8.73
CA LEU A 289 -5.57 5.35 -10.12
C LEU A 289 -7.03 5.80 -10.15
N ALA A 290 -7.36 6.76 -11.00
CA ALA A 290 -8.71 7.27 -11.14
C ALA A 290 -9.03 7.64 -12.58
N THR A 291 -10.32 7.56 -12.93
CA THR A 291 -10.84 8.10 -14.19
C THR A 291 -11.69 9.34 -13.93
N PHE A 292 -11.64 10.29 -14.86
CA PHE A 292 -12.37 11.55 -14.78
C PHE A 292 -12.98 11.90 -16.14
N PRO A 293 -14.12 12.63 -16.20
CA PRO A 293 -14.64 13.15 -17.46
C PRO A 293 -13.59 13.93 -18.25
N ALA A 294 -13.69 13.91 -19.58
CA ALA A 294 -12.69 14.53 -20.48
C ALA A 294 -12.45 16.02 -20.23
N ASP A 295 -13.47 16.73 -19.76
CA ASP A 295 -13.46 18.16 -19.44
C ASP A 295 -13.18 18.48 -17.97
N ALA A 296 -12.94 17.45 -17.14
CA ALA A 296 -12.67 17.64 -15.72
C ALA A 296 -11.31 18.31 -15.50
N VAL A 297 -11.27 19.23 -14.55
CA VAL A 297 -10.01 19.75 -14.01
C VAL A 297 -9.48 18.73 -13.02
N LEU A 298 -8.35 18.09 -13.34
CA LEU A 298 -7.74 17.12 -12.46
C LEU A 298 -7.33 17.77 -11.12
N PRO A 299 -7.65 17.14 -9.97
CA PRO A 299 -7.17 17.63 -8.69
C PRO A 299 -5.64 17.71 -8.64
N GLU A 300 -5.13 18.66 -7.87
CA GLU A 300 -3.70 18.78 -7.62
C GLU A 300 -3.11 17.44 -7.14
N GLY A 301 -1.99 17.04 -7.72
CA GLY A 301 -1.32 15.76 -7.45
C GLY A 301 -1.70 14.64 -8.41
N PHE A 302 -2.78 14.79 -9.20
CA PHE A 302 -3.08 13.85 -10.28
C PHE A 302 -2.36 14.24 -11.58
N GLN A 303 -1.87 13.21 -12.26
CA GLN A 303 -1.25 13.34 -13.59
C GLN A 303 -1.93 12.39 -14.56
N ARG A 304 -2.27 12.88 -15.74
CA ARG A 304 -2.86 12.06 -16.81
C ARG A 304 -1.90 10.94 -17.19
N LEU A 305 -2.43 9.73 -17.37
CA LEU A 305 -1.68 8.53 -17.81
C LEU A 305 -2.17 7.98 -19.14
N GLY A 306 -3.41 8.28 -19.54
CA GLY A 306 -4.02 7.67 -20.70
C GLY A 306 -5.48 8.09 -20.87
N THR A 307 -6.21 7.28 -21.62
CA THR A 307 -7.62 7.50 -21.96
C THR A 307 -8.43 6.23 -21.87
N VAL A 308 -9.73 6.41 -21.60
CA VAL A 308 -10.73 5.35 -21.66
C VAL A 308 -11.42 5.40 -23.02
N HIS A 309 -11.65 4.23 -23.62
CA HIS A 309 -12.29 4.11 -24.95
C HIS A 309 -13.28 2.94 -25.00
N ASP A 310 -14.08 2.89 -26.06
CA ASP A 310 -14.91 1.72 -26.33
C ASP A 310 -14.03 0.49 -26.60
N GLY A 311 -14.44 -0.66 -26.11
CA GLY A 311 -13.71 -1.91 -26.25
C GLY A 311 -13.39 -2.56 -24.91
N GLY A 312 -12.31 -3.30 -24.82
CA GLY A 312 -11.91 -3.99 -23.59
C GLY A 312 -10.40 -4.10 -23.42
N GLY A 313 -9.97 -4.38 -22.18
CA GLY A 313 -8.58 -4.61 -21.84
C GLY A 313 -7.76 -3.32 -21.68
N VAL A 314 -6.44 -3.50 -21.61
CA VAL A 314 -5.47 -2.40 -21.46
C VAL A 314 -4.47 -2.47 -22.59
N THR A 315 -4.20 -1.35 -23.23
CA THR A 315 -3.13 -1.17 -24.23
C THR A 315 -2.10 -0.15 -23.75
N TYR A 316 -0.93 -0.18 -24.35
CA TYR A 316 0.14 0.79 -24.20
C TYR A 316 0.50 1.35 -25.56
N GLY A 317 0.00 2.53 -25.88
CA GLY A 317 0.11 3.12 -27.21
C GLY A 317 -0.59 2.31 -28.30
N GLY A 318 -1.74 1.73 -27.99
CA GLY A 318 -2.53 0.91 -28.91
C GLY A 318 -2.08 -0.56 -29.01
N GLU A 319 -0.96 -0.96 -28.40
CA GLU A 319 -0.43 -2.33 -28.42
C GLU A 319 -0.61 -3.05 -27.08
N ALA A 320 -0.60 -4.38 -27.10
CA ALA A 320 -0.65 -5.16 -25.85
C ALA A 320 0.59 -4.87 -24.97
N PRO A 321 0.41 -4.61 -23.67
CA PRO A 321 1.54 -4.37 -22.77
C PRO A 321 2.44 -5.61 -22.65
N ARG A 322 3.75 -5.41 -22.48
CA ARG A 322 4.72 -6.51 -22.33
C ARG A 322 4.70 -7.18 -20.96
N THR A 323 4.01 -6.61 -19.99
CA THR A 323 3.89 -7.11 -18.61
C THR A 323 2.42 -7.13 -18.21
N ALA A 324 2.03 -8.11 -17.38
CA ALA A 324 0.66 -8.28 -16.91
C ALA A 324 0.47 -7.84 -15.44
N GLY A 325 1.54 -7.41 -14.75
CA GLY A 325 1.52 -7.17 -13.32
C GLY A 325 1.64 -8.45 -12.48
N TRP A 326 1.52 -8.31 -11.16
CA TRP A 326 1.67 -9.41 -10.21
C TRP A 326 0.40 -10.25 -10.09
N ASP A 327 0.55 -11.59 -9.92
CA ASP A 327 -0.54 -12.50 -9.62
C ASP A 327 -0.10 -13.48 -8.53
N HIS A 328 -0.77 -13.49 -7.38
CA HIS A 328 -0.45 -14.37 -6.25
C HIS A 328 -0.55 -15.86 -6.58
N PHE A 329 -1.31 -16.24 -7.61
CA PHE A 329 -1.58 -17.62 -7.98
C PHE A 329 -1.06 -18.02 -9.38
N ALA A 330 -0.46 -17.07 -10.12
CA ALA A 330 0.27 -17.37 -11.35
C ALA A 330 1.69 -17.75 -10.98
N GLY A 331 1.95 -19.07 -10.82
CA GLY A 331 3.26 -19.66 -10.60
C GLY A 331 3.90 -20.11 -11.89
#